data_dc6d28935a97c042bc95630d79ee927f
#
_entry.id   dc6d28935a97c042bc95630d79ee927f
#
_cell.length_a   1.000
_cell.length_b   1.000
_cell.length_c   1.000
_cell.angle_alpha   90.00
_cell.angle_beta   90.00
_cell.angle_gamma   90.00
#
_symmetry.space_group_name_H-M   'P 1'
#
loop_
_entity.id
_entity.type
_entity.pdbx_description
1 polymer ?
#
loop_
_entity_poly.entity_id
_entity_poly.type
_entity_poly.pdbx_seq_one_letter_code
_entity_poly.pdbx_strand_id
1 'polypeptide(L)'
;MKTTVFLLLFSAQVVAQHHTRLNPATIEVHYHHTMQRDTVRRLATETDSMILRIGASASQFFSRHTFYYDSLWNDPDGRATAEALTLEAFRMRNHSKEPRVGTTYDYLYKNYPAGRVTTTNEQFHVACRYDEATPSISWVMADSIRTILGHPCRMATADFRGRRWTAWFATDIPVSDGPWKLGGLPGLILEAYDRGDDYRYTAVRIVESGLQPVTFYCFDGKPFFDTDRRTFLRSQRAFLSGQGNVYDIELIRAIVQSGRRKTYMQREAHRLLFDPLERDY
;
A
#
# COMPACT_ATOMS: atom_id res chain seq x y z
N MET A 1 58.37 5.01 -30.49
CA MET A 1 57.08 4.32 -30.35
C MET A 1 56.37 4.91 -29.13
N LYS A 2 55.35 5.71 -29.35
CA LYS A 2 54.52 6.28 -28.24
C LYS A 2 53.25 5.44 -28.15
N THR A 3 53.13 4.67 -27.08
CA THR A 3 51.95 3.84 -26.82
C THR A 3 50.88 4.70 -26.15
N THR A 4 49.84 5.04 -26.89
CA THR A 4 48.69 5.78 -26.35
C THR A 4 47.75 4.78 -25.68
N VAL A 5 47.63 4.85 -24.37
CA VAL A 5 46.64 4.07 -23.57
C VAL A 5 45.32 4.80 -23.65
N PHE A 6 44.33 4.19 -24.31
CA PHE A 6 42.95 4.66 -24.31
C PHE A 6 42.27 4.16 -23.00
N LEU A 7 42.04 5.05 -22.09
CA LEU A 7 41.23 4.79 -20.89
C LEU A 7 39.74 4.90 -21.30
N LEU A 8 39.09 3.75 -21.50
CA LEU A 8 37.63 3.69 -21.62
C LEU A 8 36.98 3.92 -20.25
N LEU A 9 36.54 5.15 -20.02
CA LEU A 9 35.67 5.48 -18.91
C LEU A 9 34.26 4.88 -19.18
N PHE A 10 34.00 3.72 -18.62
CA PHE A 10 32.63 3.24 -18.48
C PHE A 10 31.93 4.12 -17.45
N SER A 11 31.19 5.12 -17.89
CA SER A 11 30.22 5.80 -17.06
C SER A 11 29.05 4.81 -16.86
N ALA A 12 29.00 4.16 -15.69
CA ALA A 12 27.80 3.47 -15.26
C ALA A 12 26.73 4.56 -15.09
N GLN A 13 25.84 4.68 -16.07
CA GLN A 13 24.61 5.46 -15.90
C GLN A 13 23.78 4.71 -14.89
N VAL A 14 23.75 5.20 -13.66
CA VAL A 14 22.72 4.85 -12.69
C VAL A 14 21.41 5.39 -13.29
N VAL A 15 20.68 4.50 -13.96
CA VAL A 15 19.33 4.80 -14.42
C VAL A 15 18.50 4.91 -13.12
N ALA A 16 18.25 6.14 -12.71
CA ALA A 16 17.28 6.40 -11.64
C ALA A 16 15.97 5.72 -12.04
N GLN A 17 15.46 4.83 -11.20
CA GLN A 17 14.15 4.21 -11.43
C GLN A 17 13.12 5.33 -11.25
N HIS A 18 12.61 5.85 -12.36
CA HIS A 18 11.54 6.83 -12.37
C HIS A 18 10.18 6.14 -12.28
N HIS A 19 9.17 6.87 -11.81
CA HIS A 19 7.78 6.43 -11.88
C HIS A 19 7.42 5.94 -13.27
N THR A 20 6.86 4.73 -13.37
CA THR A 20 6.50 4.13 -14.65
C THR A 20 5.00 4.19 -14.86
N ARG A 21 4.55 4.95 -15.85
CA ARG A 21 3.14 4.96 -16.27
C ARG A 21 2.78 3.61 -16.88
N LEU A 22 1.78 2.93 -16.32
CA LEU A 22 1.34 1.61 -16.78
C LEU A 22 0.25 1.72 -17.85
N ASN A 23 -0.84 2.40 -17.53
CA ASN A 23 -1.96 2.65 -18.46
C ASN A 23 -2.80 3.85 -18.00
N PRO A 24 -3.63 4.46 -18.90
CA PRO A 24 -4.63 5.45 -18.50
C PRO A 24 -5.61 4.83 -17.50
N ALA A 25 -6.01 5.60 -16.50
CA ALA A 25 -7.09 5.20 -15.61
C ALA A 25 -8.46 5.49 -16.23
N THR A 26 -9.42 4.63 -15.94
CA THR A 26 -10.82 4.76 -16.37
C THR A 26 -11.76 5.03 -15.21
N ILE A 27 -11.42 4.51 -14.01
CA ILE A 27 -12.19 4.68 -12.78
C ILE A 27 -11.21 4.88 -11.63
N GLU A 28 -11.56 5.79 -10.71
CA GLU A 28 -10.89 5.93 -9.43
C GLU A 28 -11.94 5.88 -8.31
N VAL A 29 -11.71 5.01 -7.31
CA VAL A 29 -12.59 4.87 -6.15
C VAL A 29 -11.85 5.31 -4.91
N HIS A 30 -12.46 6.21 -4.14
CA HIS A 30 -11.96 6.62 -2.84
C HIS A 30 -12.68 5.83 -1.76
N TYR A 31 -11.92 5.15 -0.91
CA TYR A 31 -12.46 4.40 0.22
C TYR A 31 -12.09 5.08 1.54
N HIS A 32 -13.06 5.16 2.43
CA HIS A 32 -12.78 5.31 3.84
C HIS A 32 -12.39 3.95 4.40
N HIS A 33 -11.21 3.86 4.99
CA HIS A 33 -10.69 2.66 5.61
C HIS A 33 -10.67 2.82 7.12
N THR A 34 -11.18 1.83 7.83
CA THR A 34 -11.04 1.71 9.28
C THR A 34 -10.31 0.43 9.63
N MET A 35 -9.43 0.50 10.62
CA MET A 35 -8.61 -0.60 11.04
C MET A 35 -8.47 -0.65 12.55
N GLN A 36 -8.64 -1.85 13.11
CA GLN A 36 -8.42 -2.17 14.51
C GLN A 36 -7.18 -3.07 14.64
N ARG A 37 -6.01 -2.47 14.85
CA ARG A 37 -4.75 -3.24 14.92
C ARG A 37 -4.65 -4.11 16.16
N ASP A 38 -5.16 -3.66 17.27
CA ASP A 38 -5.20 -4.44 18.51
C ASP A 38 -6.63 -4.93 18.74
N THR A 39 -6.93 -6.11 18.23
CA THR A 39 -8.26 -6.71 18.30
C THR A 39 -8.60 -7.27 19.68
N VAL A 40 -7.60 -7.41 20.56
CA VAL A 40 -7.79 -7.92 21.94
C VAL A 40 -8.16 -6.78 22.88
N ARG A 41 -7.37 -5.70 22.88
CA ARG A 41 -7.62 -4.54 23.76
C ARG A 41 -8.61 -3.56 23.16
N ARG A 42 -8.84 -3.66 21.83
CA ARG A 42 -9.68 -2.75 21.05
C ARG A 42 -9.37 -1.27 21.33
N LEU A 43 -8.08 -0.95 21.29
CA LEU A 43 -7.59 0.42 21.39
C LEU A 43 -8.20 1.29 20.27
N ALA A 44 -7.79 2.53 20.14
CA ALA A 44 -8.36 3.44 19.14
C ALA A 44 -8.36 2.84 17.73
N THR A 45 -9.50 2.92 17.05
CA THR A 45 -9.62 2.60 15.62
C THR A 45 -8.82 3.60 14.81
N GLU A 46 -7.97 3.11 13.93
CA GLU A 46 -7.24 3.93 12.97
C GLU A 46 -8.08 4.12 11.70
N THR A 47 -7.95 5.28 11.08
CA THR A 47 -8.67 5.60 9.84
C THR A 47 -7.73 6.12 8.76
N ASP A 48 -8.03 5.82 7.50
CA ASP A 48 -7.29 6.28 6.35
C ASP A 48 -8.20 6.55 5.15
N SER A 49 -7.68 7.27 4.17
CA SER A 49 -8.30 7.47 2.87
C SER A 49 -7.51 6.67 1.84
N MET A 50 -8.12 5.61 1.30
CA MET A 50 -7.49 4.74 0.31
C MET A 50 -7.99 5.06 -1.09
N ILE A 51 -7.11 4.92 -2.07
CA ILE A 51 -7.42 5.12 -3.48
C ILE A 51 -7.22 3.80 -4.22
N LEU A 52 -8.26 3.38 -4.96
CA LEU A 52 -8.18 2.37 -5.99
C LEU A 52 -8.29 3.06 -7.34
N ARG A 53 -7.24 2.98 -8.15
CA ARG A 53 -7.21 3.54 -9.50
C ARG A 53 -7.13 2.42 -10.50
N ILE A 54 -8.12 2.34 -11.40
CA ILE A 54 -8.33 1.22 -12.32
C ILE A 54 -8.09 1.69 -13.74
N GLY A 55 -7.28 0.96 -14.48
CA GLY A 55 -7.10 1.13 -15.91
C GLY A 55 -7.41 -0.17 -16.68
N ALA A 56 -7.19 -0.14 -17.99
CA ALA A 56 -7.56 -1.25 -18.86
C ALA A 56 -6.78 -2.55 -18.59
N SER A 57 -5.53 -2.46 -18.17
CA SER A 57 -4.64 -3.64 -18.01
C SER A 57 -4.15 -3.85 -16.60
N ALA A 58 -4.16 -2.82 -15.76
CA ALA A 58 -3.70 -2.91 -14.39
C ALA A 58 -4.46 -1.90 -13.53
N SER A 59 -4.51 -2.17 -12.22
CA SER A 59 -4.97 -1.20 -11.24
C SER A 59 -3.96 -1.04 -10.11
N GLN A 60 -4.11 0.05 -9.35
CA GLN A 60 -3.27 0.32 -8.17
C GLN A 60 -4.14 0.69 -6.97
N PHE A 61 -3.70 0.26 -5.78
CA PHE A 61 -4.37 0.57 -4.52
C PHE A 61 -3.35 1.06 -3.50
N PHE A 62 -3.61 2.22 -2.88
CA PHE A 62 -2.66 2.86 -1.98
C PHE A 62 -3.34 3.84 -1.00
N SER A 63 -2.66 4.18 0.09
CA SER A 63 -3.08 5.26 1.00
C SER A 63 -2.83 6.63 0.37
N ARG A 64 -3.86 7.48 0.35
CA ARG A 64 -3.73 8.87 -0.10
C ARG A 64 -2.76 9.66 0.78
N HIS A 65 -2.75 9.40 2.08
CA HIS A 65 -1.87 10.10 3.02
C HIS A 65 -0.42 9.68 2.82
N THR A 66 -0.16 8.38 2.68
CA THR A 66 1.18 7.87 2.37
C THR A 66 1.68 8.40 1.04
N PHE A 67 0.84 8.36 0.00
CA PHE A 67 1.19 8.92 -1.30
C PHE A 67 1.58 10.41 -1.23
N TYR A 68 0.80 11.22 -0.52
CA TYR A 68 1.10 12.63 -0.33
C TYR A 68 2.42 12.82 0.43
N TYR A 69 2.62 12.06 1.50
CA TYR A 69 3.87 12.07 2.27
C TYR A 69 5.07 11.73 1.37
N ASP A 70 5.03 10.61 0.66
CA ASP A 70 6.11 10.14 -0.20
C ASP A 70 6.38 11.13 -1.35
N SER A 71 5.34 11.70 -1.96
CA SER A 71 5.49 12.68 -3.03
C SER A 71 6.18 13.97 -2.57
N LEU A 72 5.90 14.44 -1.35
CA LEU A 72 6.56 15.61 -0.78
C LEU A 72 8.03 15.33 -0.43
N TRP A 73 8.31 14.23 0.28
CA TRP A 73 9.65 13.96 0.79
C TRP A 73 10.65 13.54 -0.29
N ASN A 74 10.18 13.08 -1.43
CA ASN A 74 11.03 12.66 -2.56
C ASN A 74 11.15 13.70 -3.68
N ASP A 75 10.46 14.82 -3.57
CA ASP A 75 10.66 16.00 -4.42
C ASP A 75 11.43 17.09 -3.65
N PRO A 76 12.47 17.73 -4.22
CA PRO A 76 13.23 18.79 -3.56
C PRO A 76 12.36 19.97 -3.09
N ASP A 77 11.45 20.45 -3.93
CA ASP A 77 10.53 21.54 -3.59
C ASP A 77 9.46 21.10 -2.60
N GLY A 78 8.99 19.86 -2.74
CA GLY A 78 8.06 19.19 -1.82
C GLY A 78 8.66 19.04 -0.43
N ARG A 79 9.94 18.69 -0.33
CA ARG A 79 10.66 18.55 0.95
C ARG A 79 10.68 19.85 1.73
N ALA A 80 11.00 20.96 1.09
CA ALA A 80 10.96 22.27 1.74
C ALA A 80 9.56 22.60 2.28
N THR A 81 8.51 22.24 1.52
CA THR A 81 7.12 22.37 1.95
C THR A 81 6.80 21.47 3.16
N ALA A 82 7.23 20.20 3.15
CA ALA A 82 7.02 19.25 4.25
C ALA A 82 7.71 19.74 5.54
N GLU A 83 8.95 20.22 5.44
CA GLU A 83 9.71 20.78 6.56
C GLU A 83 9.03 22.03 7.13
N ALA A 84 8.55 22.94 6.28
CA ALA A 84 7.82 24.14 6.72
C ALA A 84 6.53 23.78 7.46
N LEU A 85 5.72 22.84 6.93
CA LEU A 85 4.49 22.37 7.57
C LEU A 85 4.77 21.70 8.92
N THR A 86 5.83 20.89 9.00
CA THR A 86 6.25 20.24 10.25
C THR A 86 6.69 21.26 11.29
N LEU A 87 7.47 22.29 10.88
CA LEU A 87 7.90 23.37 11.77
C LEU A 87 6.70 24.22 12.25
N GLU A 88 5.76 24.52 11.36
CA GLU A 88 4.52 25.24 11.72
C GLU A 88 3.71 24.44 12.71
N ALA A 89 3.50 23.13 12.47
CA ALA A 89 2.79 22.22 13.37
C ALA A 89 3.40 22.22 14.78
N PHE A 90 4.72 22.16 14.87
CA PHE A 90 5.46 22.24 16.13
C PHE A 90 5.24 23.57 16.86
N ARG A 91 5.39 24.72 16.14
CA ARG A 91 5.22 26.06 16.70
C ARG A 91 3.79 26.29 17.22
N MET A 92 2.82 25.86 16.42
CA MET A 92 1.39 26.07 16.73
C MET A 92 0.80 24.99 17.64
N ARG A 93 1.55 23.96 17.99
CA ARG A 93 1.07 22.75 18.70
C ARG A 93 -0.16 22.15 18.03
N ASN A 94 -0.22 22.23 16.70
CA ASN A 94 -1.30 21.74 15.88
C ASN A 94 -0.76 20.89 14.73
N HIS A 95 -0.86 19.60 14.84
CA HIS A 95 -0.33 18.62 13.88
C HIS A 95 -1.34 18.23 12.78
N SER A 96 -2.47 18.92 12.66
CA SER A 96 -3.53 18.57 11.69
C SER A 96 -3.11 18.72 10.23
N LYS A 97 -2.15 19.62 9.94
CA LYS A 97 -1.65 19.88 8.59
C LYS A 97 -0.29 19.23 8.30
N GLU A 98 0.31 18.61 9.30
CA GLU A 98 1.60 17.95 9.15
C GLU A 98 1.47 16.78 8.17
N PRO A 99 2.38 16.67 7.18
CA PRO A 99 2.42 15.51 6.31
C PRO A 99 2.65 14.25 7.13
N ARG A 100 1.72 13.31 7.04
CA ARG A 100 1.78 12.05 7.78
C ARG A 100 1.55 10.87 6.86
N VAL A 101 2.13 9.76 7.20
CA VAL A 101 1.83 8.47 6.61
C VAL A 101 0.44 8.02 7.03
N GLY A 102 -0.26 7.32 6.16
CA GLY A 102 -1.53 6.67 6.46
C GLY A 102 -1.37 5.41 7.30
N THR A 103 -2.36 4.54 7.22
CA THR A 103 -2.35 3.27 7.97
C THR A 103 -1.40 2.23 7.38
N THR A 104 -0.93 2.43 6.15
CA THR A 104 -0.02 1.53 5.46
C THR A 104 0.97 2.28 4.57
N TYR A 105 2.14 1.67 4.37
CA TYR A 105 3.13 2.07 3.37
C TYR A 105 3.01 1.27 2.08
N ASP A 106 2.04 0.36 1.99
CA ASP A 106 1.92 -0.54 0.85
C ASP A 106 1.30 0.15 -0.36
N TYR A 107 1.92 -0.05 -1.52
CA TYR A 107 1.35 0.20 -2.84
C TYR A 107 1.11 -1.15 -3.51
N LEU A 108 -0.13 -1.43 -3.86
CA LEU A 108 -0.50 -2.66 -4.55
C LEU A 108 -0.77 -2.38 -6.02
N TYR A 109 -0.22 -3.23 -6.89
CA TYR A 109 -0.42 -3.17 -8.33
C TYR A 109 -1.01 -4.50 -8.78
N LYS A 110 -2.29 -4.49 -9.14
CA LYS A 110 -3.00 -5.69 -9.59
C LYS A 110 -2.84 -5.87 -11.08
N ASN A 111 -2.67 -7.13 -11.50
CA ASN A 111 -2.34 -7.52 -12.86
C ASN A 111 -1.06 -6.86 -13.42
N TYR A 112 -0.10 -6.59 -12.55
CA TYR A 112 1.21 -6.08 -12.92
C TYR A 112 2.32 -6.75 -12.10
N PRO A 113 3.17 -7.58 -12.74
CA PRO A 113 3.04 -8.10 -14.12
C PRO A 113 1.72 -8.84 -14.36
N ALA A 114 1.36 -9.09 -15.62
CA ALA A 114 0.10 -9.75 -15.96
C ALA A 114 -0.09 -11.07 -15.18
N GLY A 115 -1.27 -11.27 -14.61
CA GLY A 115 -1.61 -12.43 -13.76
C GLY A 115 -1.02 -12.38 -12.35
N ARG A 116 -0.41 -11.26 -11.94
CA ARG A 116 0.21 -11.11 -10.61
C ARG A 116 -0.30 -9.87 -9.87
N VAL A 117 -0.12 -9.90 -8.56
CA VAL A 117 -0.25 -8.72 -7.69
C VAL A 117 1.13 -8.41 -7.15
N THR A 118 1.65 -7.23 -7.48
CA THR A 118 2.90 -6.71 -6.91
C THR A 118 2.59 -5.79 -5.75
N THR A 119 3.28 -5.97 -4.65
CA THR A 119 3.25 -5.06 -3.49
C THR A 119 4.63 -4.43 -3.33
N THR A 120 4.67 -3.10 -3.25
CA THR A 120 5.86 -2.36 -2.85
C THR A 120 5.62 -1.66 -1.53
N ASN A 121 6.67 -1.49 -0.74
CA ASN A 121 6.62 -0.83 0.56
C ASN A 121 7.96 -0.15 0.81
N GLU A 122 7.93 1.13 1.13
CA GLU A 122 9.13 1.92 1.41
C GLU A 122 9.30 2.23 2.90
N GLN A 123 8.69 1.42 3.76
CA GLN A 123 8.86 1.50 5.21
C GLN A 123 10.34 1.22 5.58
N PHE A 124 10.84 1.86 6.65
CA PHE A 124 12.21 1.67 7.18
C PHE A 124 13.35 2.13 6.27
N HIS A 125 13.09 3.01 5.30
CA HIS A 125 14.11 3.47 4.34
C HIS A 125 14.70 2.35 3.46
N VAL A 126 13.99 1.24 3.36
CA VAL A 126 14.28 0.14 2.45
C VAL A 126 13.04 -0.04 1.57
N ALA A 127 13.24 0.14 0.27
CA ALA A 127 12.20 -0.14 -0.69
C ALA A 127 12.14 -1.66 -0.90
N CYS A 128 11.09 -2.31 -0.39
CA CYS A 128 10.83 -3.74 -0.56
C CYS A 128 9.79 -3.98 -1.65
N ARG A 129 9.94 -5.10 -2.35
CA ARG A 129 8.96 -5.56 -3.35
C ARG A 129 8.77 -7.05 -3.25
N TYR A 130 7.52 -7.48 -3.30
CA TYR A 130 7.18 -8.87 -3.60
C TYR A 130 6.01 -8.93 -4.56
N ASP A 131 5.92 -10.04 -5.28
CA ASP A 131 4.79 -10.32 -6.15
C ASP A 131 4.26 -11.74 -5.91
N GLU A 132 2.96 -11.90 -6.06
CA GLU A 132 2.25 -13.16 -5.90
C GLU A 132 1.30 -13.37 -7.08
N ALA A 133 0.92 -14.62 -7.37
CA ALA A 133 -0.14 -14.88 -8.35
C ALA A 133 -1.42 -14.15 -7.95
N THR A 134 -2.15 -13.61 -8.92
CA THR A 134 -3.46 -12.98 -8.65
C THR A 134 -4.33 -13.96 -7.87
N PRO A 135 -4.80 -13.60 -6.66
CA PRO A 135 -5.57 -14.52 -5.83
C PRO A 135 -6.89 -14.90 -6.50
N SER A 136 -7.21 -16.18 -6.49
CA SER A 136 -8.57 -16.66 -6.78
C SER A 136 -9.36 -16.71 -5.48
N ILE A 137 -10.40 -15.90 -5.36
CA ILE A 137 -11.26 -15.85 -4.18
C ILE A 137 -12.56 -16.56 -4.46
N SER A 138 -12.87 -17.59 -3.66
CA SER A 138 -14.11 -18.36 -3.80
C SER A 138 -15.26 -17.65 -3.09
N TRP A 139 -15.94 -16.76 -3.82
CA TRP A 139 -17.07 -16.00 -3.30
C TRP A 139 -18.35 -16.85 -3.26
N VAL A 140 -19.07 -16.75 -2.15
CA VAL A 140 -20.43 -17.26 -1.98
C VAL A 140 -21.39 -16.09 -2.05
N MET A 141 -22.23 -16.07 -3.08
CA MET A 141 -23.22 -15.01 -3.30
C MET A 141 -24.36 -15.13 -2.29
N ALA A 142 -24.88 -13.99 -1.86
CA ALA A 142 -26.09 -13.91 -1.03
C ALA A 142 -27.19 -13.12 -1.76
N ASP A 143 -28.44 -13.31 -1.33
CA ASP A 143 -29.60 -12.66 -1.94
C ASP A 143 -29.81 -11.22 -1.43
N SER A 144 -28.97 -10.77 -0.51
CA SER A 144 -29.05 -9.42 0.04
C SER A 144 -28.66 -8.36 -1.00
N ILE A 145 -29.47 -7.31 -1.05
CA ILE A 145 -29.30 -6.16 -1.96
C ILE A 145 -29.35 -4.89 -1.13
N ARG A 146 -28.51 -3.92 -1.46
CA ARG A 146 -28.59 -2.54 -0.95
C ARG A 146 -27.99 -1.56 -1.96
N THR A 147 -28.23 -0.26 -1.76
CA THR A 147 -27.65 0.80 -2.59
C THR A 147 -26.45 1.42 -1.87
N ILE A 148 -25.32 1.58 -2.57
CA ILE A 148 -24.12 2.28 -2.11
C ILE A 148 -23.73 3.31 -3.18
N LEU A 149 -23.60 4.57 -2.81
CA LEU A 149 -23.30 5.68 -3.74
C LEU A 149 -24.24 5.76 -4.96
N GLY A 150 -25.49 5.34 -4.81
CA GLY A 150 -26.46 5.29 -5.90
C GLY A 150 -26.45 4.01 -6.75
N HIS A 151 -25.48 3.10 -6.53
CA HIS A 151 -25.35 1.85 -7.28
C HIS A 151 -26.02 0.67 -6.57
N PRO A 152 -26.78 -0.18 -7.28
CA PRO A 152 -27.35 -1.40 -6.72
C PRO A 152 -26.23 -2.41 -6.46
N CYS A 153 -26.08 -2.81 -5.21
CA CYS A 153 -25.02 -3.74 -4.79
C CYS A 153 -25.61 -5.06 -4.27
N ARG A 154 -24.95 -6.16 -4.62
CA ARG A 154 -25.21 -7.49 -4.06
C ARG A 154 -24.13 -7.87 -3.06
N MET A 155 -24.50 -8.73 -2.12
CA MET A 155 -23.58 -9.22 -1.10
C MET A 155 -22.94 -10.54 -1.52
N ALA A 156 -21.65 -10.70 -1.21
CA ALA A 156 -20.93 -11.94 -1.29
C ALA A 156 -20.03 -12.13 -0.07
N THR A 157 -19.74 -13.37 0.30
CA THR A 157 -18.82 -13.70 1.39
C THR A 157 -17.75 -14.68 0.94
N ALA A 158 -16.55 -14.59 1.51
CA ALA A 158 -15.46 -15.51 1.24
C ALA A 158 -14.51 -15.62 2.42
N ASP A 159 -13.82 -16.77 2.52
CA ASP A 159 -12.64 -16.88 3.37
C ASP A 159 -11.41 -16.54 2.53
N PHE A 160 -10.67 -15.51 2.96
CA PHE A 160 -9.49 -15.07 2.24
C PHE A 160 -8.43 -14.52 3.20
N ARG A 161 -7.20 -14.96 3.06
CA ARG A 161 -6.05 -14.52 3.87
C ARG A 161 -6.28 -14.67 5.38
N GLY A 162 -6.94 -15.75 5.79
CA GLY A 162 -7.23 -16.08 7.19
C GLY A 162 -8.33 -15.22 7.82
N ARG A 163 -9.11 -14.49 7.01
CA ARG A 163 -10.27 -13.71 7.45
C ARG A 163 -11.51 -14.10 6.67
N ARG A 164 -12.67 -14.04 7.31
CA ARG A 164 -13.98 -14.15 6.67
C ARG A 164 -14.43 -12.77 6.23
N TRP A 165 -14.45 -12.55 4.92
CA TRP A 165 -14.86 -11.27 4.30
C TRP A 165 -16.32 -11.27 3.91
N THR A 166 -16.94 -10.09 4.06
CA THR A 166 -18.19 -9.72 3.42
C THR A 166 -17.90 -8.59 2.44
N ALA A 167 -18.32 -8.73 1.19
CA ALA A 167 -18.17 -7.72 0.15
C ALA A 167 -19.53 -7.34 -0.43
N TRP A 168 -19.70 -6.06 -0.73
CA TRP A 168 -20.81 -5.51 -1.48
C TRP A 168 -20.29 -4.95 -2.78
N PHE A 169 -20.73 -5.51 -3.89
CA PHE A 169 -20.26 -5.14 -5.22
C PHE A 169 -21.38 -4.57 -6.07
N ALA A 170 -21.09 -3.51 -6.82
CA ALA A 170 -22.02 -2.85 -7.72
C ALA A 170 -22.23 -3.71 -8.98
N THR A 171 -23.50 -4.02 -9.30
CA THR A 171 -23.83 -4.88 -10.44
C THR A 171 -23.89 -4.12 -11.77
N ASP A 172 -23.99 -2.80 -11.71
CA ASP A 172 -24.03 -1.87 -12.83
C ASP A 172 -22.63 -1.31 -13.20
N ILE A 173 -21.61 -1.60 -12.41
CA ILE A 173 -20.21 -1.30 -12.73
C ILE A 173 -19.47 -2.61 -12.99
N PRO A 174 -19.37 -3.08 -14.27
CA PRO A 174 -18.85 -4.41 -14.61
C PRO A 174 -17.32 -4.47 -14.57
N VAL A 175 -16.73 -4.07 -13.45
CA VAL A 175 -15.29 -4.06 -13.19
C VAL A 175 -14.99 -5.00 -12.05
N SER A 176 -14.28 -6.10 -12.33
CA SER A 176 -13.94 -7.14 -11.33
C SER A 176 -12.75 -6.72 -10.47
N ASP A 177 -12.91 -5.64 -9.69
CA ASP A 177 -11.86 -5.09 -8.82
C ASP A 177 -12.45 -4.63 -7.48
N GLY A 178 -11.58 -4.22 -6.54
CA GLY A 178 -11.99 -3.78 -5.21
C GLY A 178 -10.81 -3.31 -4.36
N PRO A 179 -11.04 -2.96 -3.09
CA PRO A 179 -9.99 -2.48 -2.20
C PRO A 179 -8.99 -3.59 -1.88
N TRP A 180 -7.76 -3.20 -1.55
CA TRP A 180 -6.67 -4.09 -1.20
C TRP A 180 -6.50 -5.20 -2.26
N LYS A 181 -6.40 -6.48 -1.87
CA LYS A 181 -6.28 -7.64 -2.76
C LYS A 181 -7.63 -8.27 -3.14
N LEU A 182 -8.74 -7.65 -2.73
CA LEU A 182 -10.08 -8.15 -3.03
C LEU A 182 -10.44 -7.86 -4.50
N GLY A 183 -11.17 -8.81 -5.10
CA GLY A 183 -11.62 -8.76 -6.48
C GLY A 183 -12.27 -10.08 -6.87
N GLY A 184 -12.50 -10.31 -8.18
CA GLY A 184 -13.07 -11.58 -8.68
C GLY A 184 -14.59 -11.67 -8.62
N LEU A 185 -15.30 -10.63 -8.17
CA LEU A 185 -16.76 -10.52 -8.27
C LEU A 185 -17.16 -9.93 -9.64
N PRO A 186 -18.38 -10.18 -10.13
CA PRO A 186 -18.85 -9.66 -11.43
C PRO A 186 -19.27 -8.18 -11.32
N GLY A 187 -18.51 -7.37 -10.58
CA GLY A 187 -18.74 -5.94 -10.38
C GLY A 187 -17.78 -5.36 -9.37
N LEU A 188 -17.72 -4.01 -9.33
CA LEU A 188 -16.79 -3.27 -8.48
C LEU A 188 -17.20 -3.37 -7.02
N ILE A 189 -16.28 -3.77 -6.16
CA ILE A 189 -16.51 -3.87 -4.71
C ILE A 189 -16.53 -2.46 -4.11
N LEU A 190 -17.68 -2.01 -3.64
CA LEU A 190 -17.86 -0.69 -3.03
C LEU A 190 -17.73 -0.71 -1.50
N GLU A 191 -17.94 -1.87 -0.89
CA GLU A 191 -17.66 -2.04 0.53
C GLU A 191 -17.16 -3.45 0.80
N ALA A 192 -16.18 -3.57 1.68
CA ALA A 192 -15.72 -4.86 2.18
C ALA A 192 -15.31 -4.73 3.64
N TYR A 193 -15.64 -5.73 4.45
CA TYR A 193 -15.23 -5.81 5.85
C TYR A 193 -15.08 -7.27 6.28
N ASP A 194 -14.21 -7.50 7.27
CA ASP A 194 -14.06 -8.81 7.84
C ASP A 194 -15.10 -9.08 8.95
N ARG A 195 -15.26 -10.34 9.33
CA ARG A 195 -16.29 -10.77 10.31
C ARG A 195 -16.21 -10.02 11.65
N GLY A 196 -15.02 -9.62 12.07
CA GLY A 196 -14.79 -8.89 13.31
C GLY A 196 -15.01 -7.38 13.18
N ASP A 197 -15.22 -6.90 11.97
CA ASP A 197 -15.17 -5.48 11.63
C ASP A 197 -13.85 -4.81 12.06
N ASP A 198 -12.80 -5.62 12.05
CA ASP A 198 -11.45 -5.15 12.40
C ASP A 198 -10.79 -4.41 11.24
N TYR A 199 -11.18 -4.75 10.01
CA TYR A 199 -10.79 -4.10 8.77
C TYR A 199 -12.01 -3.83 7.91
N ARG A 200 -12.23 -2.56 7.56
CA ARG A 200 -13.34 -2.13 6.72
C ARG A 200 -12.87 -1.14 5.67
N TYR A 201 -13.37 -1.32 4.45
CA TYR A 201 -13.23 -0.39 3.34
C TYR A 201 -14.63 0.01 2.87
N THR A 202 -14.96 1.29 2.87
CA THR A 202 -16.25 1.80 2.41
C THR A 202 -16.01 2.86 1.34
N ALA A 203 -16.50 2.63 0.12
CA ALA A 203 -16.40 3.61 -0.95
C ALA A 203 -17.19 4.87 -0.57
N VAL A 204 -16.54 6.02 -0.70
CA VAL A 204 -17.12 7.34 -0.41
C VAL A 204 -17.22 8.20 -1.66
N ARG A 205 -16.51 7.82 -2.73
CA ARG A 205 -16.55 8.55 -4.01
C ARG A 205 -16.06 7.67 -5.16
N ILE A 206 -16.68 7.81 -6.32
CA ILE A 206 -16.25 7.25 -7.60
C ILE A 206 -15.99 8.42 -8.54
N VAL A 207 -14.89 8.38 -9.29
CA VAL A 207 -14.46 9.41 -10.24
C VAL A 207 -14.14 8.74 -11.57
N GLU A 208 -14.66 9.29 -12.69
CA GLU A 208 -14.51 8.72 -14.03
C GLU A 208 -13.86 9.69 -15.03
N SER A 209 -13.50 10.88 -14.57
CA SER A 209 -12.89 11.90 -15.43
C SER A 209 -11.80 12.68 -14.70
N GLY A 210 -10.86 13.25 -15.44
CA GLY A 210 -9.73 14.02 -14.86
C GLY A 210 -8.76 13.16 -14.07
N LEU A 211 -8.68 11.85 -14.36
CA LEU A 211 -7.91 10.87 -13.61
C LEU A 211 -6.41 10.94 -13.92
N GLN A 212 -5.61 10.75 -12.91
CA GLN A 212 -4.19 10.44 -13.08
C GLN A 212 -4.03 9.00 -13.61
N PRO A 213 -3.00 8.71 -14.42
CA PRO A 213 -2.78 7.34 -14.90
C PRO A 213 -2.47 6.37 -13.76
N VAL A 214 -2.70 5.09 -14.00
CA VAL A 214 -2.14 4.02 -13.18
C VAL A 214 -0.62 4.07 -13.35
N THR A 215 0.11 4.23 -12.24
CA THR A 215 1.55 4.48 -12.26
C THR A 215 2.26 3.61 -11.24
N PHE A 216 3.29 2.89 -11.65
CA PHE A 216 4.17 2.21 -10.73
C PHE A 216 5.11 3.25 -10.11
N TYR A 217 5.01 3.45 -8.80
CA TYR A 217 5.78 4.47 -8.10
C TYR A 217 7.09 3.92 -7.56
N CYS A 218 8.14 4.73 -7.70
CA CYS A 218 9.45 4.53 -7.11
C CYS A 218 9.92 5.90 -6.58
N PHE A 219 9.52 6.23 -5.35
CA PHE A 219 9.68 7.58 -4.82
C PHE A 219 11.13 7.92 -4.47
N ASP A 220 11.88 7.00 -3.88
CA ASP A 220 13.25 7.28 -3.47
C ASP A 220 14.28 7.02 -4.59
N GLY A 221 13.84 6.57 -5.76
CA GLY A 221 14.70 6.27 -6.90
C GLY A 221 15.66 5.10 -6.70
N LYS A 222 15.57 4.38 -5.57
CA LYS A 222 16.41 3.24 -5.25
C LYS A 222 15.83 1.94 -5.80
N PRO A 223 16.69 0.95 -6.06
CA PRO A 223 16.21 -0.38 -6.43
C PRO A 223 15.43 -1.01 -5.28
N PHE A 224 14.34 -1.69 -5.63
CA PHE A 224 13.60 -2.49 -4.67
C PHE A 224 14.41 -3.73 -4.25
N PHE A 225 14.35 -4.03 -2.96
CA PHE A 225 14.77 -5.32 -2.44
C PHE A 225 13.65 -6.33 -2.67
N ASP A 226 13.91 -7.31 -3.54
CA ASP A 226 12.96 -8.36 -3.84
C ASP A 226 12.92 -9.40 -2.70
N THR A 227 11.72 -9.72 -2.25
CA THR A 227 11.45 -10.70 -1.20
C THR A 227 10.23 -11.54 -1.57
N ASP A 228 9.85 -12.49 -0.73
CA ASP A 228 8.57 -13.18 -0.86
C ASP A 228 7.53 -12.64 0.13
N ARG A 229 6.26 -12.88 -0.16
CA ARG A 229 5.13 -12.42 0.66
C ARG A 229 5.27 -12.87 2.13
N ARG A 230 5.63 -14.13 2.37
CA ARG A 230 5.68 -14.70 3.72
C ARG A 230 6.78 -14.04 4.55
N THR A 231 7.95 -13.90 3.97
CA THR A 231 9.09 -13.21 4.59
C THR A 231 8.76 -11.76 4.89
N PHE A 232 8.16 -11.04 3.93
CA PHE A 232 7.74 -9.66 4.13
C PHE A 232 6.74 -9.51 5.29
N LEU A 233 5.66 -10.29 5.31
CA LEU A 233 4.62 -10.20 6.33
C LEU A 233 5.12 -10.59 7.73
N ARG A 234 6.01 -11.57 7.84
CA ARG A 234 6.66 -11.91 9.11
C ARG A 234 7.50 -10.76 9.65
N SER A 235 8.29 -10.13 8.79
CA SER A 235 9.13 -8.98 9.16
C SER A 235 8.27 -7.79 9.59
N GLN A 236 7.20 -7.50 8.86
CA GLN A 236 6.25 -6.45 9.19
C GLN A 236 5.57 -6.72 10.55
N ARG A 237 5.10 -7.94 10.77
CA ARG A 237 4.49 -8.32 12.06
C ARG A 237 5.46 -8.19 13.22
N ALA A 238 6.68 -8.71 13.08
CA ALA A 238 7.71 -8.63 14.11
C ALA A 238 8.00 -7.18 14.52
N PHE A 239 8.07 -6.28 13.53
CA PHE A 239 8.27 -4.87 13.77
C PHE A 239 7.07 -4.22 14.49
N LEU A 240 5.86 -4.39 13.96
CA LEU A 240 4.65 -3.76 14.48
C LEU A 240 4.25 -4.29 15.87
N SER A 241 4.60 -5.54 16.20
CA SER A 241 4.36 -6.12 17.53
C SER A 241 5.42 -5.75 18.57
N GLY A 242 6.43 -4.94 18.21
CA GLY A 242 7.53 -4.57 19.12
C GLY A 242 8.42 -5.74 19.53
N GLN A 243 8.32 -6.88 18.86
CA GLN A 243 9.23 -8.03 19.06
C GLN A 243 10.58 -7.82 18.38
N GLY A 244 11.02 -6.59 18.31
CA GLY A 244 12.06 -5.98 17.50
C GLY A 244 13.49 -6.52 17.55
N ASN A 245 13.71 -7.78 17.91
CA ASN A 245 14.99 -8.46 17.73
C ASN A 245 14.98 -9.52 16.64
N VAL A 246 13.87 -9.71 15.94
CA VAL A 246 13.75 -10.67 14.85
C VAL A 246 13.63 -9.92 13.53
N TYR A 247 14.73 -9.26 13.14
CA TYR A 247 14.90 -8.94 11.74
C TYR A 247 15.23 -10.25 11.02
N ASP A 248 14.48 -10.52 9.97
CA ASP A 248 14.97 -11.45 8.97
C ASP A 248 16.35 -10.96 8.53
N ILE A 249 17.34 -11.86 8.56
CA ILE A 249 18.74 -11.54 8.22
C ILE A 249 18.84 -10.84 6.86
N GLU A 250 17.93 -11.14 5.94
CA GLU A 250 17.88 -10.53 4.61
C GLU A 250 17.42 -9.08 4.67
N LEU A 251 16.42 -8.75 5.48
CA LEU A 251 15.99 -7.37 5.67
C LEU A 251 17.09 -6.55 6.38
N ILE A 252 17.78 -7.13 7.36
CA ILE A 252 18.94 -6.49 8.00
C ILE A 252 20.07 -6.28 6.99
N ARG A 253 20.35 -7.24 6.12
CA ARG A 253 21.36 -7.08 5.06
C ARG A 253 21.00 -5.94 4.13
N ALA A 254 19.74 -5.81 3.72
CA ALA A 254 19.27 -4.70 2.90
C ALA A 254 19.44 -3.35 3.61
N ILE A 255 19.09 -3.25 4.91
CA ILE A 255 19.27 -2.04 5.72
C ILE A 255 20.77 -1.71 5.88
N VAL A 256 21.61 -2.70 6.13
CA VAL A 256 23.08 -2.51 6.29
C VAL A 256 23.71 -2.11 4.96
N GLN A 257 23.30 -2.73 3.84
CA GLN A 257 23.79 -2.39 2.50
C GLN A 257 23.36 -0.99 2.08
N SER A 258 22.23 -0.46 2.55
CA SER A 258 21.78 0.91 2.29
C SER A 258 22.60 1.97 3.02
N GLY A 259 23.57 1.60 3.87
CA GLY A 259 24.47 2.52 4.58
C GLY A 259 23.81 3.39 5.66
N ARG A 260 22.56 3.11 6.04
CA ARG A 260 21.84 3.90 7.05
C ARG A 260 21.94 3.25 8.43
N ARG A 261 22.51 4.00 9.38
CA ARG A 261 22.84 3.56 10.74
C ARG A 261 21.63 3.41 11.68
N LYS A 262 21.79 2.48 12.59
CA LYS A 262 21.09 2.00 13.81
C LYS A 262 20.23 2.97 14.65
N THR A 263 20.06 4.24 14.33
CA THR A 263 19.57 5.27 15.28
C THR A 263 18.04 5.28 15.50
N TYR A 264 17.26 4.52 14.72
CA TYR A 264 15.78 4.55 14.81
C TYR A 264 15.14 3.41 15.63
N MET A 265 15.93 2.50 16.18
CA MET A 265 15.44 1.21 16.67
C MET A 265 15.18 1.11 18.17
N GLN A 266 15.23 2.20 18.91
CA GLN A 266 15.05 2.20 20.38
C GLN A 266 13.92 3.11 20.87
N ARG A 267 12.88 3.34 20.10
CA ARG A 267 11.62 3.79 20.72
C ARG A 267 10.93 2.57 21.26
N GLU A 268 10.63 2.59 22.57
CA GLU A 268 9.83 1.59 23.27
C GLU A 268 8.56 1.31 22.47
N ALA A 269 8.60 0.24 21.68
CA ALA A 269 7.44 -0.30 21.06
C ALA A 269 6.57 -0.84 22.21
N HIS A 270 5.55 -0.10 22.60
CA HIS A 270 4.47 -0.69 23.36
C HIS A 270 4.06 -1.95 22.62
N ARG A 271 4.13 -3.11 23.28
CA ARG A 271 3.74 -4.40 22.72
C ARG A 271 2.29 -4.29 22.21
N LEU A 272 2.13 -3.91 20.96
CA LEU A 272 0.84 -3.98 20.29
C LEU A 272 0.54 -5.47 20.07
N LEU A 273 -0.62 -5.91 20.49
CA LEU A 273 -1.16 -7.21 20.09
C LEU A 273 -1.67 -7.05 18.65
N PHE A 274 -0.69 -6.88 17.73
CA PHE A 274 -0.94 -6.58 16.35
C PHE A 274 -1.61 -7.76 15.66
N ASP A 275 -2.83 -7.55 15.19
CA ASP A 275 -3.57 -8.50 14.38
C ASP A 275 -3.46 -8.09 12.90
N PRO A 276 -2.62 -8.77 12.11
CA PRO A 276 -2.34 -8.39 10.74
C PRO A 276 -3.56 -8.59 9.84
N LEU A 277 -3.61 -7.80 8.75
CA LEU A 277 -4.63 -7.93 7.71
C LEU A 277 -4.61 -9.33 7.06
N GLU A 278 -3.43 -9.89 6.83
CA GLU A 278 -3.23 -11.26 6.38
C GLU A 278 -2.79 -12.14 7.55
N ARG A 279 -3.46 -13.28 7.75
CA ARG A 279 -3.19 -14.22 8.87
C ARG A 279 -2.64 -15.57 8.42
N ASP A 280 -2.49 -15.80 7.11
CA ASP A 280 -2.18 -17.09 6.48
C ASP A 280 -0.70 -17.24 6.05
N TYR A 281 0.26 -16.75 6.87
CA TYR A 281 1.70 -16.77 6.53
C TYR A 281 2.58 -17.37 7.62
#